data_513800eda49526f28a05ac1eb20a33ba
#
_entry.id   513800eda49526f28a05ac1eb20a33ba
#
_cell.length_a   1.000
_cell.length_b   1.000
_cell.length_c   1.000
_cell.angle_alpha   90.00
_cell.angle_beta   90.00
_cell.angle_gamma   90.00
#
_symmetry.space_group_name_H-M   'P 1'
#
loop_
_entity.id
_entity.type
_entity.pdbx_description
1 polymer ?
#
loop_
_entity_poly.entity_id
_entity_poly.type
_entity_poly.pdbx_seq_one_letter_code
_entity_poly.pdbx_strand_id
1 'polypeptide(L)'
;MKRGMRALPALLAAALLLAGCTPAQAPAAGDTQPPAAAPADGAAAGDTVLFTDSAGREVEVPAVIDRIAITGPMAQIVLFALAPDRLVGVASAWDPGAEQYLDEKYFNLPELGQLYGGSGDMNLESLLASGAQVVIDVGEPKDTIAAELDALQEQTGLPFVHISATTETTGDAYRMLGQLLNLPQEAEALAGYCESVYARTVEIANAVKKTRLIYCTGEQGLGVIARGSYHAEIIDLLGDNQAVLESPSSRGTGNEVDMEQLLLWDPDVILFAPGGAYAAVGDDPAWQGLSAIREGRYYEAPFGPYNWMGFPPSVQRYLGMMWLA
;
A
#
# COMPACT_ATOMS: atom_id res chain seq x y z
N MET A 1 40.52 4.41 -38.01
CA MET A 1 41.88 4.09 -37.48
C MET A 1 41.62 3.38 -36.17
N LYS A 2 41.65 2.09 -36.18
CA LYS A 2 42.73 1.11 -35.97
C LYS A 2 43.32 1.12 -34.54
N ARG A 3 43.08 -0.01 -33.86
CA ARG A 3 43.90 -0.80 -32.92
C ARG A 3 43.73 -0.43 -31.44
N GLY A 4 43.70 -1.39 -30.53
CA GLY A 4 44.02 -2.81 -30.60
C GLY A 4 43.71 -3.50 -29.25
N MET A 5 43.40 -4.70 -29.42
CA MET A 5 43.14 -5.81 -28.51
C MET A 5 44.46 -6.32 -27.86
N ARG A 6 44.47 -6.69 -26.57
CA ARG A 6 45.42 -7.64 -25.94
C ARG A 6 44.75 -8.34 -24.78
N ALA A 7 44.72 -9.46 -24.85
CA ALA A 7 44.73 -10.87 -24.61
C ALA A 7 45.45 -11.25 -23.29
N LEU A 8 44.81 -12.23 -22.62
CA LEU A 8 45.20 -13.07 -21.46
C LEU A 8 46.67 -13.54 -21.48
N PRO A 9 47.18 -14.11 -20.34
CA PRO A 9 47.13 -15.55 -20.24
C PRO A 9 46.77 -16.16 -18.85
N ALA A 10 46.41 -17.43 -18.96
CA ALA A 10 46.06 -18.40 -17.94
C ALA A 10 47.27 -19.13 -17.32
N LEU A 11 46.96 -20.06 -16.39
CA LEU A 11 47.75 -21.16 -15.80
C LEU A 11 48.41 -20.83 -14.44
N LEU A 12 48.20 -21.61 -13.38
CA LEU A 12 48.55 -23.03 -13.18
C LEU A 12 47.94 -23.58 -11.87
N ALA A 13 47.52 -24.84 -11.95
CA ALA A 13 47.11 -25.67 -10.83
C ALA A 13 48.31 -26.19 -10.03
N ALA A 14 48.13 -26.42 -8.72
CA ALA A 14 48.93 -27.41 -7.97
C ALA A 14 48.09 -27.97 -6.81
N ALA A 15 47.81 -29.26 -6.90
CA ALA A 15 47.31 -30.10 -5.83
C ALA A 15 48.46 -30.53 -4.94
N LEU A 16 48.24 -30.57 -3.62
CA LEU A 16 49.06 -31.35 -2.69
C LEU A 16 48.21 -31.90 -1.57
N LEU A 17 48.07 -33.20 -1.57
CA LEU A 17 47.61 -34.08 -0.47
C LEU A 17 48.67 -34.11 0.63
N LEU A 18 48.27 -34.15 1.91
CA LEU A 18 48.89 -34.97 2.97
C LEU A 18 48.07 -34.90 4.28
N ALA A 19 47.50 -36.01 4.58
CA ALA A 19 47.45 -36.79 5.85
C ALA A 19 47.40 -36.07 7.23
N GLY A 20 46.29 -36.27 7.90
CA GLY A 20 46.14 -36.95 9.19
C GLY A 20 46.75 -36.33 10.43
N CYS A 21 45.83 -35.90 11.36
CA CYS A 21 45.96 -36.16 12.80
C CYS A 21 44.65 -35.73 13.47
N THR A 22 43.92 -36.67 14.03
CA THR A 22 42.83 -36.47 14.96
C THR A 22 43.37 -36.07 16.34
N PRO A 23 42.76 -35.12 17.03
CA PRO A 23 42.67 -35.14 18.48
C PRO A 23 41.22 -35.14 18.99
N ALA A 24 41.13 -35.79 20.13
CA ALA A 24 40.01 -36.14 20.96
C ALA A 24 38.85 -35.12 21.07
N GLN A 25 37.64 -35.65 21.00
CA GLN A 25 36.35 -35.04 21.28
C GLN A 25 36.25 -34.65 22.78
N ALA A 26 36.00 -33.36 23.03
CA ALA A 26 35.43 -32.88 24.30
C ALA A 26 33.88 -32.86 24.18
N PRO A 27 33.09 -33.09 25.26
CA PRO A 27 31.66 -33.20 25.14
C PRO A 27 31.02 -31.85 24.86
N ALA A 28 30.12 -31.84 23.86
CA ALA A 28 29.31 -30.69 23.45
C ALA A 28 28.33 -30.33 24.58
N ALA A 29 28.32 -29.07 24.98
CA ALA A 29 27.26 -28.46 25.75
C ALA A 29 25.98 -28.49 24.90
N GLY A 30 24.89 -28.98 25.48
CA GLY A 30 23.61 -29.10 24.81
C GLY A 30 23.02 -27.73 24.48
N ASP A 31 22.88 -27.46 23.20
CA ASP A 31 21.99 -26.44 22.69
C ASP A 31 20.54 -26.86 22.92
N THR A 32 19.93 -26.26 23.93
CA THR A 32 18.47 -26.31 24.09
C THR A 32 17.88 -25.33 23.11
N GLN A 33 17.64 -25.79 21.89
CA GLN A 33 16.78 -25.13 20.93
C GLN A 33 15.37 -25.10 21.54
N PRO A 34 14.68 -23.92 21.58
CA PRO A 34 13.28 -23.89 21.99
C PRO A 34 12.48 -24.81 21.06
N PRO A 35 11.49 -25.54 21.59
CA PRO A 35 10.68 -26.41 20.78
C PRO A 35 10.02 -25.55 19.67
N ALA A 36 10.23 -25.96 18.42
CA ALA A 36 9.47 -25.43 17.29
C ALA A 36 7.98 -25.59 17.65
N ALA A 37 7.24 -24.50 17.57
CA ALA A 37 5.78 -24.54 17.70
C ALA A 37 5.27 -25.61 16.73
N ALA A 38 4.55 -26.60 17.26
CA ALA A 38 3.89 -27.60 16.46
C ALA A 38 2.94 -26.86 15.48
N PRO A 39 2.86 -27.27 14.20
CA PRO A 39 1.83 -26.75 13.32
C PRO A 39 0.48 -27.02 13.99
N ALA A 40 -0.39 -26.00 14.06
CA ALA A 40 -1.74 -26.16 14.55
C ALA A 40 -2.40 -27.30 13.75
N ASP A 41 -3.03 -28.21 14.47
CA ASP A 41 -3.72 -29.37 13.91
C ASP A 41 -4.55 -28.96 12.70
N GLY A 42 -4.35 -29.64 11.57
CA GLY A 42 -4.95 -29.31 10.29
C GLY A 42 -6.47 -29.26 10.38
N ALA A 43 -7.02 -28.06 10.29
CA ALA A 43 -8.43 -27.88 10.06
C ALA A 43 -8.78 -28.54 8.70
N ALA A 44 -9.78 -29.42 8.69
CA ALA A 44 -10.24 -30.05 7.48
C ALA A 44 -10.86 -28.99 6.52
N ALA A 45 -10.72 -29.16 5.21
CA ALA A 45 -11.41 -28.32 4.26
C ALA A 45 -12.93 -28.44 4.49
N GLY A 46 -13.55 -27.38 5.06
CA GLY A 46 -14.97 -27.37 5.47
C GLY A 46 -15.22 -26.87 6.89
N ASP A 47 -14.18 -26.76 7.72
CA ASP A 47 -14.31 -26.14 9.04
C ASP A 47 -14.37 -24.61 8.91
N THR A 48 -15.23 -24.00 9.72
CA THR A 48 -15.37 -22.54 9.81
C THR A 48 -14.95 -22.03 11.21
N VAL A 49 -14.53 -20.78 11.26
CA VAL A 49 -14.21 -20.06 12.48
C VAL A 49 -14.89 -18.71 12.51
N LEU A 50 -15.21 -18.19 13.68
CA LEU A 50 -15.70 -16.84 13.83
C LEU A 50 -14.50 -15.87 13.87
N PHE A 51 -14.55 -14.86 13.02
CA PHE A 51 -13.58 -13.77 12.98
C PHE A 51 -14.29 -12.44 13.28
N THR A 52 -13.78 -11.70 14.26
CA THR A 52 -14.28 -10.35 14.54
C THR A 52 -13.51 -9.35 13.69
N ASP A 53 -14.21 -8.69 12.78
CA ASP A 53 -13.62 -7.70 11.87
C ASP A 53 -13.50 -6.30 12.52
N SER A 54 -12.89 -5.35 11.81
CA SER A 54 -12.69 -3.98 12.32
C SER A 54 -14.00 -3.17 12.48
N ALA A 55 -15.10 -3.63 11.89
CA ALA A 55 -16.42 -3.04 12.08
C ALA A 55 -17.15 -3.65 13.30
N GLY A 56 -16.50 -4.57 14.03
CA GLY A 56 -17.07 -5.29 15.17
C GLY A 56 -18.07 -6.39 14.79
N ARG A 57 -18.09 -6.81 13.51
CA ARG A 57 -18.93 -7.89 13.03
C ARG A 57 -18.26 -9.23 13.32
N GLU A 58 -19.02 -10.20 13.79
CA GLU A 58 -18.60 -11.61 13.87
C GLU A 58 -18.94 -12.30 12.56
N VAL A 59 -17.93 -12.59 11.75
CA VAL A 59 -18.07 -13.18 10.42
C VAL A 59 -17.59 -14.63 10.48
N GLU A 60 -18.44 -15.57 10.05
CA GLU A 60 -18.06 -16.97 9.90
C GLU A 60 -17.25 -17.13 8.61
N VAL A 61 -15.97 -17.50 8.74
CA VAL A 61 -15.03 -17.64 7.62
C VAL A 61 -14.44 -19.06 7.60
N PRO A 62 -14.00 -19.57 6.45
CA PRO A 62 -13.28 -20.84 6.39
C PRO A 62 -12.02 -20.80 7.29
N ALA A 63 -11.76 -21.88 8.02
CA ALA A 63 -10.57 -22.01 8.86
C ALA A 63 -9.26 -21.98 8.04
N VAL A 64 -9.33 -22.36 6.76
CA VAL A 64 -8.24 -22.25 5.79
C VAL A 64 -8.74 -21.45 4.59
N ILE A 65 -8.10 -20.31 4.35
CA ILE A 65 -8.45 -19.38 3.26
C ILE A 65 -7.30 -19.37 2.26
N ASP A 66 -7.55 -19.96 1.08
CA ASP A 66 -6.58 -20.01 -0.03
C ASP A 66 -7.03 -19.19 -1.25
N ARG A 67 -8.28 -18.69 -1.24
CA ARG A 67 -8.89 -17.98 -2.37
C ARG A 67 -9.58 -16.71 -1.87
N ILE A 68 -8.95 -15.56 -2.13
CA ILE A 68 -9.37 -14.25 -1.62
C ILE A 68 -9.81 -13.37 -2.78
N ALA A 69 -11.01 -12.82 -2.71
CA ALA A 69 -11.41 -11.67 -3.49
C ALA A 69 -11.26 -10.39 -2.66
N ILE A 70 -11.24 -9.26 -3.33
CA ILE A 70 -10.98 -7.95 -2.73
C ILE A 70 -12.03 -6.94 -3.19
N THR A 71 -12.27 -5.89 -2.39
CA THR A 71 -13.30 -4.88 -2.66
C THR A 71 -12.81 -3.66 -3.42
N GLY A 72 -11.50 -3.43 -3.45
CA GLY A 72 -10.96 -2.21 -4.07
C GLY A 72 -9.44 -2.16 -4.14
N PRO A 73 -8.91 -1.09 -4.75
CA PRO A 73 -7.46 -0.95 -5.00
C PRO A 73 -6.59 -0.93 -3.75
N MET A 74 -7.12 -0.43 -2.61
CA MET A 74 -6.38 -0.45 -1.35
C MET A 74 -6.20 -1.88 -0.85
N ALA A 75 -7.28 -2.66 -0.81
CA ALA A 75 -7.23 -4.08 -0.45
C ALA A 75 -6.32 -4.87 -1.40
N GLN A 76 -6.35 -4.54 -2.71
CA GLN A 76 -5.46 -5.15 -3.71
C GLN A 76 -3.99 -5.03 -3.32
N ILE A 77 -3.53 -3.83 -3.01
CA ILE A 77 -2.11 -3.58 -2.72
C ILE A 77 -1.70 -4.21 -1.37
N VAL A 78 -2.55 -4.07 -0.34
CA VAL A 78 -2.27 -4.61 1.00
C VAL A 78 -2.21 -6.15 0.97
N LEU A 79 -3.19 -6.79 0.34
CA LEU A 79 -3.24 -8.25 0.27
C LEU A 79 -2.24 -8.83 -0.72
N PHE A 80 -1.93 -8.11 -1.79
CA PHE A 80 -0.84 -8.51 -2.69
C PHE A 80 0.51 -8.54 -1.97
N ALA A 81 0.79 -7.60 -1.07
CA ALA A 81 2.01 -7.60 -0.29
C ALA A 81 2.09 -8.77 0.71
N LEU A 82 0.95 -9.23 1.24
CA LEU A 82 0.90 -10.28 2.27
C LEU A 82 0.71 -11.69 1.70
N ALA A 83 -0.19 -11.86 0.74
CA ALA A 83 -0.64 -13.16 0.26
C ALA A 83 -0.95 -13.17 -1.24
N PRO A 84 0.01 -12.82 -2.13
CA PRO A 84 -0.24 -12.68 -3.56
C PRO A 84 -0.78 -13.94 -4.23
N ASP A 85 -0.33 -15.13 -3.80
CA ASP A 85 -0.75 -16.41 -4.36
C ASP A 85 -2.20 -16.80 -4.03
N ARG A 86 -2.85 -16.11 -3.07
CA ARG A 86 -4.23 -16.37 -2.67
C ARG A 86 -5.24 -15.47 -3.37
N LEU A 87 -4.81 -14.43 -4.07
CA LEU A 87 -5.71 -13.54 -4.80
C LEU A 87 -6.32 -14.26 -6.02
N VAL A 88 -7.65 -14.26 -6.12
CA VAL A 88 -8.37 -14.84 -7.27
C VAL A 88 -8.64 -13.81 -8.36
N GLY A 89 -8.35 -12.55 -8.12
CA GLY A 89 -8.52 -11.46 -9.05
C GLY A 89 -8.08 -10.14 -8.43
N VAL A 90 -8.11 -9.10 -9.23
CA VAL A 90 -7.77 -7.72 -8.87
C VAL A 90 -8.99 -6.81 -8.96
N ALA A 91 -8.99 -5.70 -8.22
CA ALA A 91 -10.06 -4.71 -8.30
C ALA A 91 -10.04 -3.94 -9.62
N SER A 92 -8.84 -3.65 -10.09
CA SER A 92 -8.57 -3.04 -11.39
C SER A 92 -7.23 -3.55 -11.91
N ALA A 93 -7.04 -3.51 -13.23
CA ALA A 93 -5.77 -3.87 -13.86
C ALA A 93 -4.61 -3.14 -13.20
N TRP A 94 -3.47 -3.80 -13.13
CA TRP A 94 -2.23 -3.16 -12.72
C TRP A 94 -1.83 -2.07 -13.71
N ASP A 95 -1.12 -1.05 -13.23
CA ASP A 95 -0.48 -0.10 -14.14
C ASP A 95 0.44 -0.86 -15.11
N PRO A 96 0.44 -0.52 -16.41
CA PRO A 96 1.30 -1.21 -17.38
C PRO A 96 2.78 -1.22 -17.01
N GLY A 97 3.27 -0.19 -16.31
CA GLY A 97 4.63 -0.13 -15.80
C GLY A 97 4.95 -1.18 -14.73
N ALA A 98 3.94 -1.79 -14.13
CA ALA A 98 4.12 -2.85 -13.14
C ALA A 98 4.52 -4.20 -13.76
N GLU A 99 4.27 -4.42 -15.06
CA GLU A 99 4.61 -5.66 -15.77
C GLU A 99 6.09 -6.06 -15.58
N GLN A 100 6.99 -5.09 -15.55
CA GLN A 100 8.43 -5.35 -15.35
C GLN A 100 8.80 -5.82 -13.94
N TYR A 101 7.90 -5.71 -12.96
CA TYR A 101 8.15 -6.03 -11.54
C TYR A 101 7.33 -7.21 -11.05
N LEU A 102 6.22 -7.52 -11.71
CA LEU A 102 5.29 -8.57 -11.32
C LEU A 102 5.51 -9.83 -12.17
N ASP A 103 5.40 -11.00 -11.52
CA ASP A 103 5.29 -12.25 -12.25
C ASP A 103 4.02 -12.23 -13.11
N GLU A 104 4.08 -12.80 -14.31
CA GLU A 104 2.97 -12.86 -15.29
C GLU A 104 1.67 -13.39 -14.66
N LYS A 105 1.78 -14.35 -13.75
CA LYS A 105 0.61 -14.93 -13.05
C LYS A 105 -0.16 -13.92 -12.20
N TYR A 106 0.51 -12.91 -11.66
CA TYR A 106 -0.12 -11.85 -10.87
C TYR A 106 -0.56 -10.69 -11.73
N PHE A 107 0.25 -10.35 -12.75
CA PHE A 107 -0.04 -9.26 -13.66
C PHE A 107 -1.33 -9.50 -14.45
N ASN A 108 -1.58 -10.76 -14.83
CA ASN A 108 -2.74 -11.18 -15.60
C ASN A 108 -3.92 -11.71 -14.76
N LEU A 109 -3.99 -11.42 -13.47
CA LEU A 109 -5.15 -11.76 -12.67
C LEU A 109 -6.42 -11.09 -13.24
N PRO A 110 -7.59 -11.78 -13.24
CA PRO A 110 -8.83 -11.22 -13.77
C PRO A 110 -9.31 -10.03 -12.93
N GLU A 111 -9.88 -9.03 -13.59
CA GLU A 111 -10.52 -7.91 -12.92
C GLU A 111 -11.91 -8.31 -12.41
N LEU A 112 -12.13 -8.16 -11.11
CA LEU A 112 -13.41 -8.42 -10.44
C LEU A 112 -14.24 -7.14 -10.27
N GLY A 113 -13.64 -5.97 -10.55
CA GLY A 113 -14.24 -4.67 -10.27
C GLY A 113 -14.06 -4.27 -8.80
N GLN A 114 -14.68 -3.16 -8.41
CA GLN A 114 -14.48 -2.56 -7.09
C GLN A 114 -15.78 -2.00 -6.50
N LEU A 115 -15.93 -2.10 -5.17
CA LEU A 115 -17.03 -1.48 -4.42
C LEU A 115 -16.71 -0.03 -4.08
N TYR A 116 -15.42 0.26 -3.83
CA TYR A 116 -14.95 1.55 -3.36
C TYR A 116 -13.75 2.04 -4.18
N GLY A 117 -13.66 3.35 -4.35
CA GLY A 117 -12.44 3.99 -4.87
C GLY A 117 -12.36 4.15 -6.39
N GLY A 118 -13.47 4.07 -7.11
CA GLY A 118 -13.45 4.28 -8.56
C GLY A 118 -14.82 4.42 -9.19
N SER A 119 -14.85 4.34 -10.52
CA SER A 119 -16.07 4.40 -11.34
C SER A 119 -16.59 3.03 -11.78
N GLY A 120 -15.96 1.94 -11.31
CA GLY A 120 -16.35 0.57 -11.70
C GLY A 120 -17.11 -0.11 -10.57
N ASP A 121 -18.26 -0.66 -10.89
CA ASP A 121 -19.00 -1.52 -9.97
C ASP A 121 -18.34 -2.89 -9.91
N MET A 122 -18.33 -3.50 -8.72
CA MET A 122 -17.92 -4.89 -8.56
C MET A 122 -18.86 -5.79 -9.36
N ASN A 123 -18.29 -6.65 -10.19
CA ASN A 123 -19.04 -7.61 -10.94
C ASN A 123 -19.33 -8.84 -10.05
N LEU A 124 -20.51 -8.89 -9.44
CA LEU A 124 -20.89 -9.99 -8.54
C LEU A 124 -20.94 -11.35 -9.23
N GLU A 125 -21.25 -11.40 -10.52
CA GLU A 125 -21.23 -12.65 -11.29
C GLU A 125 -19.78 -13.15 -11.44
N SER A 126 -18.84 -12.27 -11.80
CA SER A 126 -17.40 -12.59 -11.87
C SER A 126 -16.85 -12.96 -10.49
N LEU A 127 -17.27 -12.26 -9.43
CA LEU A 127 -16.91 -12.57 -8.05
C LEU A 127 -17.34 -14.01 -7.69
N LEU A 128 -18.58 -14.37 -7.92
CA LEU A 128 -19.10 -15.72 -7.63
C LEU A 128 -18.40 -16.79 -8.49
N ALA A 129 -18.15 -16.50 -9.76
CA ALA A 129 -17.46 -17.41 -10.67
C ALA A 129 -15.96 -17.57 -10.32
N SER A 130 -15.35 -16.62 -9.60
CA SER A 130 -13.95 -16.68 -9.19
C SER A 130 -13.64 -17.82 -8.23
N GLY A 131 -14.65 -18.33 -7.52
CA GLY A 131 -14.50 -19.33 -6.48
C GLY A 131 -13.82 -18.80 -5.23
N ALA A 132 -13.93 -17.49 -4.96
CA ALA A 132 -13.46 -16.89 -3.71
C ALA A 132 -14.11 -17.55 -2.50
N GLN A 133 -13.35 -17.71 -1.42
CA GLN A 133 -13.82 -18.24 -0.13
C GLN A 133 -14.19 -17.10 0.83
N VAL A 134 -13.60 -15.94 0.64
CA VAL A 134 -13.83 -14.72 1.41
C VAL A 134 -13.59 -13.50 0.53
N VAL A 135 -14.32 -12.44 0.81
CA VAL A 135 -14.06 -11.12 0.23
C VAL A 135 -13.51 -10.21 1.33
N ILE A 136 -12.34 -9.65 1.12
CA ILE A 136 -11.67 -8.80 2.10
C ILE A 136 -11.71 -7.35 1.62
N ASP A 137 -12.27 -6.48 2.47
CA ASP A 137 -12.22 -5.05 2.36
C ASP A 137 -11.12 -4.51 3.27
N VAL A 138 -10.27 -3.63 2.72
CA VAL A 138 -9.30 -2.87 3.52
C VAL A 138 -9.48 -1.40 3.19
N GLY A 139 -9.72 -0.59 4.21
CA GLY A 139 -10.00 0.80 3.94
C GLY A 139 -10.20 1.68 5.15
N GLU A 140 -10.67 2.89 4.85
CA GLU A 140 -11.06 3.90 5.82
C GLU A 140 -12.23 3.38 6.69
N PRO A 141 -12.19 3.61 8.01
CA PRO A 141 -13.34 3.34 8.87
C PRO A 141 -14.55 4.18 8.44
N LYS A 142 -15.71 3.55 8.22
CA LYS A 142 -16.96 4.20 7.84
C LYS A 142 -18.10 3.67 8.69
N ASP A 143 -18.99 4.55 9.15
CA ASP A 143 -20.15 4.16 9.94
C ASP A 143 -21.12 3.22 9.20
N THR A 144 -21.13 3.28 7.85
CA THR A 144 -22.02 2.48 7.01
C THR A 144 -21.48 1.14 6.64
N ILE A 145 -20.16 0.88 6.85
CA ILE A 145 -19.46 -0.28 6.29
C ILE A 145 -20.06 -1.63 6.73
N ALA A 146 -20.48 -1.73 7.99
CA ALA A 146 -21.07 -2.96 8.51
C ALA A 146 -22.34 -3.33 7.74
N ALA A 147 -23.26 -2.38 7.58
CA ALA A 147 -24.52 -2.60 6.88
C ALA A 147 -24.32 -2.89 5.37
N GLU A 148 -23.36 -2.21 4.74
CA GLU A 148 -23.02 -2.42 3.34
C GLU A 148 -22.49 -3.85 3.09
N LEU A 149 -21.57 -4.31 3.94
CA LEU A 149 -20.99 -5.65 3.81
C LEU A 149 -21.96 -6.76 4.20
N ASP A 150 -22.84 -6.53 5.18
CA ASP A 150 -23.92 -7.48 5.53
C ASP A 150 -24.87 -7.70 4.34
N ALA A 151 -25.26 -6.62 3.66
CA ALA A 151 -26.12 -6.72 2.48
C ALA A 151 -25.43 -7.50 1.33
N LEU A 152 -24.13 -7.28 1.11
CA LEU A 152 -23.37 -8.02 0.11
C LEU A 152 -23.19 -9.49 0.47
N GLN A 153 -22.97 -9.79 1.75
CA GLN A 153 -22.89 -11.16 2.25
C GLN A 153 -24.22 -11.89 2.08
N GLU A 154 -25.36 -11.23 2.35
CA GLU A 154 -26.69 -11.79 2.10
C GLU A 154 -26.93 -12.04 0.60
N GLN A 155 -26.52 -11.11 -0.26
CA GLN A 155 -26.71 -11.20 -1.70
C GLN A 155 -25.86 -12.29 -2.36
N THR A 156 -24.62 -12.48 -1.89
CA THR A 156 -23.65 -13.37 -2.55
C THR A 156 -23.50 -14.72 -1.88
N GLY A 157 -23.82 -14.81 -0.59
CA GLY A 157 -23.54 -15.98 0.24
C GLY A 157 -22.04 -16.14 0.59
N LEU A 158 -21.19 -15.16 0.23
CA LEU A 158 -19.77 -15.16 0.59
C LEU A 158 -19.54 -14.35 1.88
N PRO A 159 -18.63 -14.77 2.76
CA PRO A 159 -18.24 -13.96 3.89
C PRO A 159 -17.47 -12.69 3.41
N PHE A 160 -17.87 -11.53 3.93
CA PHE A 160 -17.19 -10.25 3.72
C PHE A 160 -16.57 -9.78 5.03
N VAL A 161 -15.30 -9.47 5.04
CA VAL A 161 -14.53 -9.02 6.20
C VAL A 161 -14.00 -7.62 5.95
N HIS A 162 -14.18 -6.70 6.91
CA HIS A 162 -13.61 -5.36 6.87
C HIS A 162 -12.38 -5.24 7.78
N ILE A 163 -11.29 -4.74 7.24
CA ILE A 163 -10.07 -4.39 7.99
C ILE A 163 -9.83 -2.89 7.86
N SER A 164 -10.01 -2.16 8.93
CA SER A 164 -9.70 -0.73 8.96
C SER A 164 -8.19 -0.50 8.91
N ALA A 165 -7.77 0.41 8.05
CA ALA A 165 -6.37 0.79 7.95
C ALA A 165 -6.23 2.28 7.66
N THR A 166 -5.51 2.98 8.52
CA THR A 166 -4.98 4.33 8.30
C THR A 166 -3.47 4.24 8.15
N THR A 167 -2.81 5.33 7.81
CA THR A 167 -1.34 5.33 7.76
C THR A 167 -0.70 4.96 9.11
N GLU A 168 -1.34 5.31 10.23
CA GLU A 168 -0.90 4.95 11.58
C GLU A 168 -1.17 3.49 11.92
N THR A 169 -2.32 2.95 11.51
CA THR A 169 -2.82 1.64 11.97
C THR A 169 -2.63 0.50 10.97
N THR A 170 -1.94 0.73 9.84
CA THR A 170 -1.68 -0.32 8.84
C THR A 170 -0.91 -1.52 9.44
N GLY A 171 -0.06 -1.30 10.44
CA GLY A 171 0.61 -2.38 11.17
C GLY A 171 -0.40 -3.32 11.84
N ASP A 172 -1.38 -2.77 12.55
CA ASP A 172 -2.43 -3.55 13.18
C ASP A 172 -3.33 -4.24 12.15
N ALA A 173 -3.61 -3.56 11.01
CA ALA A 173 -4.35 -4.17 9.91
C ALA A 173 -3.63 -5.42 9.34
N TYR A 174 -2.30 -5.36 9.17
CA TYR A 174 -1.53 -6.54 8.77
C TYR A 174 -1.60 -7.66 9.80
N ARG A 175 -1.52 -7.37 11.09
CA ARG A 175 -1.65 -8.39 12.14
C ARG A 175 -3.03 -9.05 12.13
N MET A 176 -4.10 -8.27 11.94
CA MET A 176 -5.45 -8.83 11.80
C MET A 176 -5.56 -9.72 10.55
N LEU A 177 -5.03 -9.29 9.41
CA LEU A 177 -4.94 -10.10 8.20
C LEU A 177 -4.10 -11.37 8.41
N GLY A 178 -2.99 -11.27 9.14
CA GLY A 178 -2.14 -12.39 9.50
C GLY A 178 -2.87 -13.44 10.35
N GLN A 179 -3.73 -13.00 11.27
CA GLN A 179 -4.60 -13.90 12.05
C GLN A 179 -5.65 -14.56 11.17
N LEU A 180 -6.36 -13.78 10.35
CA LEU A 180 -7.39 -14.27 9.43
C LEU A 180 -6.84 -15.30 8.43
N LEU A 181 -5.64 -15.07 7.91
CA LEU A 181 -5.03 -15.86 6.84
C LEU A 181 -4.03 -16.92 7.34
N ASN A 182 -3.81 -17.07 8.64
CA ASN A 182 -2.77 -17.90 9.21
C ASN A 182 -1.35 -17.60 8.67
N LEU A 183 -1.01 -16.29 8.55
CA LEU A 183 0.27 -15.77 8.10
C LEU A 183 0.88 -14.79 9.12
N PRO A 184 1.02 -15.18 10.41
CA PRO A 184 1.41 -14.23 11.46
C PRO A 184 2.84 -13.71 11.30
N GLN A 185 3.76 -14.47 10.71
CA GLN A 185 5.16 -14.07 10.56
C GLN A 185 5.33 -13.08 9.42
N GLU A 186 4.71 -13.34 8.27
CA GLU A 186 4.70 -12.46 7.11
C GLU A 186 4.01 -11.13 7.44
N ALA A 187 2.88 -11.21 8.13
CA ALA A 187 2.13 -10.05 8.59
C ALA A 187 2.92 -9.20 9.58
N GLU A 188 3.63 -9.80 10.55
CA GLU A 188 4.45 -9.07 11.50
C GLU A 188 5.64 -8.37 10.83
N ALA A 189 6.25 -8.97 9.81
CA ALA A 189 7.31 -8.33 9.05
C ALA A 189 6.82 -7.05 8.34
N LEU A 190 5.63 -7.10 7.73
CA LEU A 190 5.01 -5.94 7.09
C LEU A 190 4.56 -4.89 8.12
N ALA A 191 3.96 -5.33 9.22
CA ALA A 191 3.54 -4.46 10.32
C ALA A 191 4.72 -3.68 10.89
N GLY A 192 5.81 -4.37 11.25
CA GLY A 192 7.01 -3.75 11.79
C GLY A 192 7.68 -2.76 10.83
N TYR A 193 7.64 -3.02 9.52
CA TYR A 193 8.10 -2.06 8.51
C TYR A 193 7.24 -0.79 8.54
N CYS A 194 5.92 -0.92 8.46
CA CYS A 194 5.00 0.21 8.47
C CYS A 194 5.16 1.07 9.73
N GLU A 195 5.17 0.43 10.90
CA GLU A 195 5.35 1.10 12.19
C GLU A 195 6.69 1.83 12.29
N SER A 196 7.78 1.21 11.83
CA SER A 196 9.11 1.81 11.90
C SER A 196 9.21 3.08 11.04
N VAL A 197 8.65 3.06 9.82
CA VAL A 197 8.63 4.23 8.93
C VAL A 197 7.71 5.31 9.49
N TYR A 198 6.53 4.95 9.99
CA TYR A 198 5.60 5.90 10.60
C TYR A 198 6.22 6.58 11.82
N ALA A 199 6.78 5.82 12.76
CA ALA A 199 7.43 6.35 13.96
C ALA A 199 8.58 7.31 13.60
N ARG A 200 9.42 6.94 12.64
CA ARG A 200 10.49 7.81 12.15
C ARG A 200 9.96 9.10 11.53
N THR A 201 8.88 9.01 10.77
CA THR A 201 8.23 10.18 10.16
C THR A 201 7.67 11.12 11.22
N VAL A 202 7.03 10.57 12.27
CA VAL A 202 6.52 11.35 13.41
C VAL A 202 7.67 12.06 14.16
N GLU A 203 8.80 11.39 14.37
CA GLU A 203 10.00 12.03 14.96
C GLU A 203 10.46 13.23 14.14
N ILE A 204 10.56 13.09 12.81
CA ILE A 204 10.94 14.18 11.90
C ILE A 204 9.91 15.32 11.98
N ALA A 205 8.62 15.00 11.85
CA ALA A 205 7.54 15.98 11.89
C ALA A 205 7.54 16.82 13.19
N ASN A 206 7.91 16.20 14.31
CA ASN A 206 8.01 16.88 15.61
C ASN A 206 9.31 17.70 15.79
N ALA A 207 10.35 17.37 15.01
CA ALA A 207 11.65 18.04 15.13
C ALA A 207 11.78 19.28 14.25
N VAL A 208 10.92 19.44 13.23
CA VAL A 208 11.01 20.52 12.23
C VAL A 208 9.76 21.40 12.24
N LYS A 209 9.91 22.66 11.81
CA LYS A 209 8.76 23.50 11.53
C LYS A 209 8.10 23.03 10.24
N LYS A 210 6.81 22.71 10.29
CA LYS A 210 6.05 22.30 9.10
C LYS A 210 6.02 23.43 8.05
N THR A 211 6.31 23.08 6.82
CA THR A 211 6.23 23.97 5.65
C THR A 211 4.76 24.10 5.23
N ARG A 212 4.33 25.32 4.89
CA ARG A 212 3.02 25.59 4.30
C ARG A 212 2.97 24.99 2.91
N LEU A 213 2.12 24.00 2.69
CA LEU A 213 2.06 23.32 1.41
C LEU A 213 0.61 22.97 1.00
N ILE A 214 0.45 22.72 -0.30
CA ILE A 214 -0.77 22.16 -0.89
C ILE A 214 -0.38 20.99 -1.79
N TYR A 215 -1.22 19.97 -1.84
CA TYR A 215 -1.12 18.89 -2.82
C TYR A 215 -2.25 19.02 -3.84
N CYS A 216 -1.86 19.32 -5.08
CA CYS A 216 -2.75 19.53 -6.22
C CYS A 216 -2.92 18.27 -7.05
N THR A 217 -4.12 18.02 -7.53
CA THR A 217 -4.50 16.87 -8.35
C THR A 217 -5.21 17.30 -9.64
N GLY A 218 -5.35 16.36 -10.56
CA GLY A 218 -6.03 16.58 -11.84
C GLY A 218 -5.15 17.26 -12.89
N GLU A 219 -5.60 17.19 -14.14
CA GLU A 219 -4.86 17.72 -15.30
C GLU A 219 -4.61 19.22 -15.24
N GLN A 220 -5.54 19.97 -14.64
CA GLN A 220 -5.43 21.41 -14.46
C GLN A 220 -4.81 21.82 -13.12
N GLY A 221 -4.56 20.86 -12.21
CA GLY A 221 -4.00 21.12 -10.88
C GLY A 221 -4.97 21.82 -9.92
N LEU A 222 -6.25 21.92 -10.24
CA LEU A 222 -7.27 22.61 -9.44
C LEU A 222 -8.02 21.68 -8.49
N GLY A 223 -7.74 20.38 -8.48
CA GLY A 223 -8.10 19.50 -7.39
C GLY A 223 -7.12 19.66 -6.23
N VAL A 224 -7.57 19.68 -4.99
CA VAL A 224 -6.70 19.76 -3.82
C VAL A 224 -7.07 18.71 -2.78
N ILE A 225 -6.07 18.10 -2.17
CA ILE A 225 -6.27 17.18 -1.06
C ILE A 225 -6.41 18.00 0.23
N ALA A 226 -7.66 18.13 0.68
CA ALA A 226 -8.01 18.99 1.81
C ALA A 226 -7.52 18.41 3.14
N ARG A 227 -7.12 19.31 4.04
CA ARG A 227 -6.72 18.99 5.42
C ARG A 227 -7.82 18.18 6.12
N GLY A 228 -7.39 17.14 6.83
CA GLY A 228 -8.29 16.26 7.59
C GLY A 228 -8.98 15.20 6.73
N SER A 229 -8.76 15.14 5.40
CA SER A 229 -9.25 14.04 4.58
C SER A 229 -8.37 12.79 4.75
N TYR A 230 -8.95 11.62 4.51
CA TYR A 230 -8.19 10.35 4.54
C TYR A 230 -7.00 10.34 3.58
N HIS A 231 -7.09 11.07 2.46
CA HIS A 231 -5.99 11.22 1.51
C HIS A 231 -4.91 12.20 1.97
N ALA A 232 -5.18 13.04 2.97
CA ALA A 232 -4.23 14.03 3.47
C ALA A 232 -3.30 13.54 4.58
N GLU A 233 -3.48 12.32 5.09
CA GLU A 233 -2.78 11.83 6.30
C GLU A 233 -1.29 12.14 6.32
N ILE A 234 -0.54 11.81 5.26
CA ILE A 234 0.91 12.07 5.21
C ILE A 234 1.24 13.54 4.97
N ILE A 235 0.37 14.27 4.27
CA ILE A 235 0.52 15.72 4.02
C ILE A 235 0.33 16.46 5.34
N ASP A 236 -0.71 16.13 6.09
CA ASP A 236 -1.02 16.76 7.38
C ASP A 236 -0.02 16.36 8.47
N LEU A 237 0.56 15.16 8.37
CA LEU A 237 1.62 14.72 9.28
C LEU A 237 2.89 15.55 9.10
N LEU A 238 3.36 15.74 7.88
CA LEU A 238 4.67 16.33 7.56
C LEU A 238 4.60 17.82 7.23
N GLY A 239 3.47 18.31 6.70
CA GLY A 239 3.29 19.68 6.25
C GLY A 239 2.21 20.44 7.03
N ASP A 240 2.21 21.74 6.86
CA ASP A 240 1.09 22.61 7.22
C ASP A 240 0.20 22.77 5.97
N ASN A 241 -0.71 21.81 5.78
CA ASN A 241 -1.61 21.75 4.64
C ASN A 241 -2.53 22.98 4.61
N GLN A 242 -2.41 23.81 3.58
CA GLN A 242 -3.15 25.05 3.44
C GLN A 242 -4.55 24.85 2.85
N ALA A 243 -4.86 23.68 2.30
CA ALA A 243 -6.17 23.36 1.73
C ALA A 243 -7.20 23.09 2.85
N VAL A 244 -7.61 24.16 3.53
CA VAL A 244 -8.61 24.09 4.61
C VAL A 244 -9.99 24.39 4.01
N LEU A 245 -10.85 23.38 4.03
CA LEU A 245 -12.22 23.44 3.48
C LEU A 245 -13.23 22.95 4.52
N GLU A 246 -14.47 23.43 4.43
CA GLU A 246 -15.54 23.03 5.36
C GLU A 246 -15.93 21.56 5.21
N SER A 247 -15.83 21.02 4.00
CA SER A 247 -16.21 19.64 3.68
C SER A 247 -15.09 18.96 2.88
N PRO A 248 -14.08 18.39 3.55
CA PRO A 248 -13.04 17.63 2.92
C PRO A 248 -13.61 16.43 2.14
N SER A 249 -13.21 16.29 0.88
CA SER A 249 -13.61 15.16 0.05
C SER A 249 -12.86 13.89 0.46
N SER A 250 -13.57 12.76 0.55
CA SER A 250 -12.96 11.43 0.70
C SER A 250 -12.48 10.83 -0.62
N ARG A 251 -12.59 11.56 -1.75
CA ARG A 251 -12.12 11.10 -3.06
C ARG A 251 -10.63 11.39 -3.23
N GLY A 252 -9.92 10.49 -3.88
CA GLY A 252 -8.50 10.66 -4.18
C GLY A 252 -8.18 11.81 -5.16
N THR A 253 -9.18 12.32 -5.88
CA THR A 253 -9.09 13.55 -6.68
C THR A 253 -9.21 14.82 -5.84
N GLY A 254 -9.61 14.68 -4.57
CA GLY A 254 -9.77 15.80 -3.64
C GLY A 254 -11.01 16.67 -3.91
N ASN A 255 -10.92 17.92 -3.50
CA ASN A 255 -11.91 18.98 -3.72
C ASN A 255 -11.48 19.84 -4.89
N GLU A 256 -12.42 20.22 -5.76
CA GLU A 256 -12.16 21.22 -6.79
C GLU A 256 -12.17 22.64 -6.18
N VAL A 257 -11.17 23.43 -6.55
CA VAL A 257 -11.05 24.85 -6.18
C VAL A 257 -10.74 25.68 -7.43
N ASP A 258 -10.88 26.98 -7.32
CA ASP A 258 -10.46 27.90 -8.37
C ASP A 258 -9.06 28.48 -8.09
N MET A 259 -8.51 29.17 -9.08
CA MET A 259 -7.21 29.82 -8.97
C MET A 259 -7.20 30.94 -7.93
N GLU A 260 -8.33 31.63 -7.70
CA GLU A 260 -8.45 32.68 -6.68
C GLU A 260 -8.22 32.10 -5.29
N GLN A 261 -8.78 30.92 -5.03
CA GLN A 261 -8.59 30.22 -3.75
C GLN A 261 -7.12 29.77 -3.57
N LEU A 262 -6.48 29.26 -4.61
CA LEU A 262 -5.05 28.92 -4.56
C LEU A 262 -4.18 30.14 -4.29
N LEU A 263 -4.46 31.26 -4.94
CA LEU A 263 -3.77 32.53 -4.72
C LEU A 263 -4.00 33.09 -3.31
N LEU A 264 -5.19 32.91 -2.73
CA LEU A 264 -5.49 33.32 -1.36
C LEU A 264 -4.68 32.51 -0.33
N TRP A 265 -4.51 31.21 -0.56
CA TRP A 265 -3.68 30.37 0.30
C TRP A 265 -2.18 30.65 0.12
N ASP A 266 -1.70 30.92 -1.08
CA ASP A 266 -0.31 31.16 -1.47
C ASP A 266 0.69 30.32 -0.64
N PRO A 267 0.72 28.98 -0.85
CA PRO A 267 1.58 28.07 -0.09
C PRO A 267 3.06 28.31 -0.40
N ASP A 268 3.94 27.93 0.53
CA ASP A 268 5.39 27.99 0.33
C ASP A 268 5.89 26.88 -0.65
N VAL A 269 5.19 25.76 -0.71
CA VAL A 269 5.48 24.63 -1.58
C VAL A 269 4.18 24.07 -2.18
N ILE A 270 4.23 23.69 -3.45
CA ILE A 270 3.13 22.99 -4.12
C ILE A 270 3.63 21.63 -4.56
N LEU A 271 2.89 20.58 -4.18
CA LEU A 271 3.07 19.24 -4.68
C LEU A 271 1.99 18.96 -5.73
N PHE A 272 2.34 18.28 -6.80
CA PHE A 272 1.41 17.87 -7.85
C PHE A 272 1.31 16.36 -7.92
N ALA A 273 0.11 15.87 -8.20
CA ALA A 273 -0.09 14.47 -8.51
C ALA A 273 0.63 14.11 -9.83
N PRO A 274 1.17 12.87 -9.93
CA PRO A 274 1.85 12.42 -11.14
C PRO A 274 0.96 12.51 -12.38
N GLY A 275 1.53 12.97 -13.49
CA GLY A 275 0.80 13.14 -14.76
C GLY A 275 -0.24 14.26 -14.78
N GLY A 276 -0.25 15.11 -13.73
CA GLY A 276 -1.14 16.27 -13.64
C GLY A 276 -0.54 17.55 -14.23
N ALA A 277 -0.84 18.69 -13.61
CA ALA A 277 -0.47 20.02 -14.09
C ALA A 277 1.03 20.36 -14.01
N TYR A 278 1.84 19.57 -13.31
CA TYR A 278 3.25 19.87 -12.99
C TYR A 278 4.07 20.37 -14.18
N ALA A 279 3.96 19.71 -15.33
CA ALA A 279 4.75 20.04 -16.52
C ALA A 279 4.37 21.40 -17.16
N ALA A 280 3.15 21.87 -16.90
CA ALA A 280 2.60 23.07 -17.56
C ALA A 280 2.64 24.33 -16.67
N VAL A 281 2.58 24.20 -15.35
CA VAL A 281 2.39 25.33 -14.41
C VAL A 281 3.53 26.34 -14.43
N GLY A 282 4.75 25.93 -14.77
CA GLY A 282 5.90 26.83 -14.85
C GLY A 282 5.78 27.91 -15.93
N ASP A 283 5.08 27.60 -17.03
CA ASP A 283 4.89 28.48 -18.19
C ASP A 283 3.48 29.09 -18.23
N ASP A 284 2.56 28.66 -17.37
CA ASP A 284 1.19 29.15 -17.37
C ASP A 284 1.06 30.46 -16.57
N PRO A 285 0.65 31.57 -17.23
CA PRO A 285 0.49 32.88 -16.59
C PRO A 285 -0.46 32.87 -15.38
N ALA A 286 -1.47 32.00 -15.34
CA ALA A 286 -2.40 31.91 -14.23
C ALA A 286 -1.70 31.45 -12.95
N TRP A 287 -0.73 30.52 -13.07
CA TRP A 287 0.03 29.98 -11.97
C TRP A 287 1.18 30.88 -11.49
N GLN A 288 1.62 31.82 -12.34
CA GLN A 288 2.67 32.78 -11.98
C GLN A 288 2.27 33.75 -10.86
N GLY A 289 1.01 33.82 -10.49
CA GLY A 289 0.54 34.54 -9.31
C GLY A 289 1.03 33.93 -7.98
N LEU A 290 1.31 32.62 -7.95
CA LEU A 290 1.74 31.88 -6.75
C LEU A 290 3.24 32.02 -6.51
N SER A 291 3.61 32.31 -5.25
CA SER A 291 5.02 32.49 -4.85
C SER A 291 5.82 31.21 -5.08
N ALA A 292 5.26 30.06 -4.75
CA ALA A 292 5.91 28.76 -4.93
C ALA A 292 6.29 28.49 -6.40
N ILE A 293 5.44 28.86 -7.37
CA ILE A 293 5.71 28.66 -8.79
C ILE A 293 6.83 29.60 -9.27
N ARG A 294 6.74 30.88 -8.93
CA ARG A 294 7.78 31.87 -9.31
C ARG A 294 9.16 31.55 -8.79
N GLU A 295 9.22 30.91 -7.62
CA GLU A 295 10.46 30.57 -6.92
C GLU A 295 10.93 29.14 -7.17
N GLY A 296 10.21 28.38 -8.02
CA GLY A 296 10.57 27.00 -8.37
C GLY A 296 10.40 26.00 -7.22
N ARG A 297 9.57 26.32 -6.22
CA ARG A 297 9.26 25.43 -5.09
C ARG A 297 8.00 24.62 -5.35
N TYR A 298 7.99 23.88 -6.44
CA TYR A 298 6.92 22.96 -6.78
C TYR A 298 7.49 21.65 -7.31
N TYR A 299 6.85 20.54 -6.97
CA TYR A 299 7.38 19.21 -7.21
C TYR A 299 6.26 18.26 -7.64
N GLU A 300 6.59 17.31 -8.51
CA GLU A 300 5.70 16.22 -8.82
C GLU A 300 5.95 15.06 -7.85
N ALA A 301 4.88 14.49 -7.30
CA ALA A 301 4.98 13.32 -6.43
C ALA A 301 5.49 12.11 -7.24
N PRO A 302 6.34 11.26 -6.65
CA PRO A 302 6.83 10.07 -7.33
C PRO A 302 5.68 9.10 -7.69
N PHE A 303 5.86 8.42 -8.82
CA PHE A 303 4.97 7.38 -9.31
C PHE A 303 5.76 6.11 -9.64
N GLY A 304 5.15 4.98 -9.37
CA GLY A 304 5.65 3.67 -9.79
C GLY A 304 5.65 2.64 -8.66
N PRO A 305 4.81 1.60 -8.77
CA PRO A 305 3.73 1.43 -9.74
C PRO A 305 2.45 2.22 -9.43
N TYR A 306 2.43 2.95 -8.31
CA TYR A 306 1.34 3.79 -7.85
C TYR A 306 1.86 5.16 -7.39
N ASN A 307 0.95 6.12 -7.25
CA ASN A 307 1.23 7.42 -6.66
C ASN A 307 1.63 7.26 -5.18
N TRP A 308 2.82 7.74 -4.82
CA TRP A 308 3.35 7.58 -3.47
C TRP A 308 2.63 8.42 -2.41
N MET A 309 1.89 9.45 -2.81
CA MET A 309 1.14 10.30 -1.87
C MET A 309 -0.22 9.72 -1.45
N GLY A 310 -0.59 8.55 -1.97
CA GLY A 310 -1.77 7.85 -1.48
C GLY A 310 -2.98 7.84 -2.42
N PHE A 311 -2.73 7.58 -3.71
CA PHE A 311 -3.80 7.29 -4.66
C PHE A 311 -3.45 6.01 -5.44
N PRO A 312 -4.05 4.87 -5.06
CA PRO A 312 -4.90 4.63 -3.88
C PRO A 312 -4.16 4.79 -2.55
N PRO A 313 -4.86 5.05 -1.43
CA PRO A 313 -4.24 5.27 -0.12
C PRO A 313 -3.83 3.94 0.54
N SER A 314 -2.67 3.42 0.20
CA SER A 314 -2.18 2.12 0.65
C SER A 314 -0.70 2.16 1.07
N VAL A 315 -0.04 1.02 1.12
CA VAL A 315 1.33 0.86 1.67
C VAL A 315 2.41 1.69 0.94
N GLN A 316 2.21 2.09 -0.30
CA GLN A 316 3.13 3.02 -0.98
C GLN A 316 3.23 4.40 -0.31
N ARG A 317 2.27 4.76 0.56
CA ARG A 317 2.34 5.97 1.40
C ARG A 317 3.60 5.99 2.27
N TYR A 318 4.11 4.84 2.69
CA TYR A 318 5.35 4.78 3.47
C TYR A 318 6.56 5.21 2.66
N LEU A 319 6.57 4.97 1.34
CA LEU A 319 7.57 5.55 0.43
C LEU A 319 7.37 7.06 0.31
N GLY A 320 6.12 7.52 0.20
CA GLY A 320 5.77 8.94 0.18
C GLY A 320 6.19 9.68 1.43
N MET A 321 6.02 9.07 2.61
CA MET A 321 6.50 9.63 3.88
C MET A 321 8.02 9.82 3.88
N MET A 322 8.78 8.83 3.44
CA MET A 322 10.25 8.93 3.35
C MET A 322 10.72 9.94 2.30
N TRP A 323 9.95 10.14 1.24
CA TRP A 323 10.28 11.12 0.20
C TRP A 323 9.97 12.55 0.64
N LEU A 324 8.85 12.76 1.35
CA LEU A 324 8.39 14.09 1.76
C LEU A 324 9.13 14.60 3.02
N ALA A 325 9.61 13.68 3.89
CA ALA A 325 10.33 14.01 5.12
C ALA A 325 11.78 14.46 4.85
#